data_0a1112da5a34663d773776463e4ba5ab
#
_entry.id   0a1112da5a34663d773776463e4ba5ab
#
_cell.length_a   1.000
_cell.length_b   1.000
_cell.length_c   1.000
_cell.angle_alpha   90.00
_cell.angle_beta   90.00
_cell.angle_gamma   90.00
#
_symmetry.space_group_name_H-M   'P 1'
#
loop_
_entity.id
_entity.type
_entity.pdbx_description
1 polymer ?
#
loop_
_entity_poly.entity_id
_entity_poly.type
_entity_poly.pdbx_seq_one_letter_code
_entity_poly.pdbx_strand_id
1 'polypeptide(L)'
;MKKLLMLLLLANQAFAGYNAKGWQWYSPPKTDETEIFAEEVIQAQSTLSYRDQIKAFQAAYEEAQAKAVITKDIKDVARAMQLRQFMMEESKQYGIAFEKALLIYPELSYELQFPTQDSARMIHHEVENKRRQQAIESFAKDHGLFLFYKGRDPYSPMLTKTLQEFSSVHQMNFIGVSVDGVALDTIEYNVKESGQIKAWGVKALPALFLYHHETKAVQPFAYGFISGIQIEKQFLQLATDYGQQPLPGDSNHEI
;
A
#
# COMPACT_ATOMS: atom_id res chain seq x y z
N MET A 1 -5.70 76.00 10.81
CA MET A 1 -5.41 74.81 10.01
C MET A 1 -4.08 74.10 10.37
N LYS A 2 -3.07 74.76 10.94
CA LYS A 2 -1.80 74.15 11.36
C LYS A 2 -1.85 73.25 12.63
N LYS A 3 -2.84 73.53 13.54
CA LYS A 3 -2.99 72.73 14.77
C LYS A 3 -3.72 71.36 14.58
N LEU A 4 -4.47 71.20 13.50
CA LEU A 4 -5.17 69.90 13.20
C LEU A 4 -4.26 68.94 12.53
N LEU A 5 -3.21 69.35 11.83
CA LEU A 5 -2.22 68.47 11.17
C LEU A 5 -1.24 67.85 12.17
N MET A 6 -1.03 68.48 13.32
CA MET A 6 -0.11 67.97 14.35
C MET A 6 -0.75 66.90 15.22
N LEU A 7 -2.07 66.79 15.31
CA LEU A 7 -2.80 65.79 16.04
C LEU A 7 -2.89 64.48 15.26
N LEU A 8 -2.83 64.56 13.93
CA LEU A 8 -2.84 63.34 13.06
C LEU A 8 -1.47 62.63 12.98
N LEU A 9 -0.38 63.34 13.30
CA LEU A 9 0.98 62.74 13.33
C LEU A 9 1.30 62.02 14.64
N LEU A 10 0.56 62.31 15.73
CA LEU A 10 0.72 61.64 17.02
C LEU A 10 -0.11 60.35 17.14
N ALA A 11 -1.10 60.12 16.29
CA ALA A 11 -1.92 58.92 16.30
C ALA A 11 -1.26 57.69 15.60
N ASN A 12 -0.17 57.89 14.88
CA ASN A 12 0.53 56.83 14.14
C ASN A 12 1.68 56.16 14.90
N GLN A 13 1.90 56.52 16.17
CA GLN A 13 2.95 55.88 16.98
C GLN A 13 2.43 54.86 18.03
N ALA A 14 1.14 54.60 18.08
CA ALA A 14 0.55 53.71 19.08
C ALA A 14 0.35 52.26 18.63
N PHE A 15 0.82 51.89 17.42
CA PHE A 15 0.83 50.48 16.92
C PHE A 15 2.24 49.95 16.74
N ALA A 16 3.18 50.38 17.59
CA ALA A 16 4.47 49.71 17.69
C ALA A 16 4.31 48.50 18.62
N GLY A 17 4.09 47.33 18.01
CA GLY A 17 4.59 46.06 18.50
C GLY A 17 4.19 45.66 19.93
N TYR A 18 2.95 45.27 20.16
CA TYR A 18 2.70 44.28 21.19
C TYR A 18 3.12 42.89 20.64
N ASN A 19 4.41 42.67 20.58
CA ASN A 19 4.94 41.31 20.50
C ASN A 19 4.53 40.66 21.81
N ALA A 20 3.48 39.87 21.78
CA ALA A 20 3.13 38.98 22.86
C ALA A 20 4.35 38.09 23.12
N LYS A 21 5.13 38.40 24.13
CA LYS A 21 6.20 37.58 24.67
C LYS A 21 5.55 36.40 25.37
N GLY A 22 5.04 35.43 24.58
CA GLY A 22 4.72 34.15 25.12
C GLY A 22 6.00 33.49 25.61
N TRP A 23 5.99 32.99 26.82
CA TRP A 23 6.96 32.07 27.47
C TRP A 23 8.43 32.23 27.04
N GLN A 24 8.98 33.43 27.11
CA GLN A 24 10.35 33.79 26.71
C GLN A 24 11.34 33.69 27.87
N TRP A 25 11.46 32.57 28.46
CA TRP A 25 12.68 32.25 29.21
C TRP A 25 13.65 31.42 28.37
N TYR A 26 13.35 31.20 27.09
CA TYR A 26 14.24 30.59 26.12
C TYR A 26 14.66 31.66 25.09
N SER A 27 15.74 32.35 25.36
CA SER A 27 16.44 33.05 24.30
C SER A 27 17.21 32.05 23.51
N PRO A 28 17.01 31.86 22.18
CA PRO A 28 17.88 31.02 21.40
C PRO A 28 19.32 31.51 21.55
N PRO A 29 20.29 30.63 21.72
CA PRO A 29 21.69 31.03 21.77
C PRO A 29 22.04 31.81 20.51
N LYS A 30 22.88 32.84 20.65
CA LYS A 30 23.33 33.63 19.51
C LYS A 30 23.99 32.76 18.48
N THR A 31 23.66 32.97 17.24
CA THR A 31 23.82 32.15 16.02
C THR A 31 25.28 31.78 15.67
N ASP A 32 26.30 32.41 16.29
CA ASP A 32 27.66 32.33 15.81
C ASP A 32 28.36 30.97 16.05
N GLU A 33 27.98 30.22 17.09
CA GLU A 33 28.62 28.91 17.37
C GLU A 33 27.92 27.74 16.60
N THR A 34 26.66 27.89 16.23
CA THR A 34 25.88 26.84 15.55
C THR A 34 26.23 26.75 14.07
N GLU A 35 26.54 27.88 13.42
CA GLU A 35 26.93 27.91 12.01
C GLU A 35 28.32 27.32 11.80
N ILE A 36 29.27 27.57 12.70
CA ILE A 36 30.65 27.07 12.60
C ILE A 36 30.69 25.52 12.68
N PHE A 37 29.89 24.91 13.53
CA PHE A 37 29.84 23.46 13.66
C PHE A 37 29.16 22.76 12.49
N ALA A 38 28.14 23.36 11.89
CA ALA A 38 27.48 22.83 10.69
C ALA A 38 28.43 22.90 9.48
N GLU A 39 29.19 24.00 9.31
CA GLU A 39 30.15 24.15 8.22
C GLU A 39 31.36 23.20 8.37
N GLU A 40 31.91 22.96 9.57
CA GLU A 40 33.00 21.99 9.77
C GLU A 40 32.55 20.56 9.45
N VAL A 41 31.34 20.16 9.83
CA VAL A 41 30.78 18.83 9.50
C VAL A 41 30.56 18.71 7.99
N ILE A 42 30.07 19.76 7.32
CA ILE A 42 29.81 19.75 5.88
C ILE A 42 31.13 19.74 5.08
N GLN A 43 32.17 20.48 5.48
CA GLN A 43 33.46 20.50 4.79
C GLN A 43 34.24 19.19 4.94
N ALA A 44 34.21 18.55 6.11
CA ALA A 44 34.84 17.23 6.31
C ALA A 44 34.13 16.11 5.51
N GLN A 45 32.89 16.30 5.08
CA GLN A 45 32.08 15.30 4.37
C GLN A 45 32.24 15.37 2.84
N SER A 46 32.87 16.40 2.26
CA SER A 46 32.95 16.59 0.81
C SER A 46 33.71 15.49 0.05
N THR A 47 34.46 14.64 0.72
CA THR A 47 35.21 13.52 0.15
C THR A 47 34.57 12.16 0.35
N LEU A 48 33.54 12.09 1.18
CA LEU A 48 32.82 10.85 1.49
C LEU A 48 31.67 10.60 0.51
N SER A 49 31.38 9.34 0.26
CA SER A 49 30.14 8.99 -0.46
C SER A 49 28.92 9.47 0.35
N TYR A 50 27.79 9.76 -0.33
CA TYR A 50 26.56 10.16 0.36
C TYR A 50 26.11 9.15 1.42
N ARG A 51 26.31 7.88 1.17
CA ARG A 51 26.05 6.81 2.13
C ARG A 51 26.91 6.90 3.38
N ASP A 52 28.21 7.20 3.19
CA ASP A 52 29.15 7.30 4.31
C ASP A 52 28.93 8.59 5.10
N GLN A 53 28.49 9.67 4.46
CA GLN A 53 28.05 10.90 5.12
C GLN A 53 26.88 10.63 6.09
N ILE A 54 25.85 9.90 5.65
CA ILE A 54 24.73 9.51 6.51
C ILE A 54 25.19 8.66 7.68
N LYS A 55 26.06 7.68 7.44
CA LYS A 55 26.61 6.83 8.52
C LYS A 55 27.45 7.61 9.53
N ALA A 56 28.28 8.53 9.05
CA ALA A 56 29.09 9.39 9.92
C ALA A 56 28.20 10.27 10.81
N PHE A 57 27.14 10.84 10.23
CA PHE A 57 26.17 11.62 11.00
C PHE A 57 25.44 10.77 12.04
N GLN A 58 24.98 9.57 11.67
CA GLN A 58 24.31 8.65 12.60
C GLN A 58 25.23 8.29 13.78
N ALA A 59 26.48 7.95 13.51
CA ALA A 59 27.45 7.64 14.56
C ALA A 59 27.72 8.84 15.49
N ALA A 60 27.85 10.05 14.94
CA ALA A 60 28.02 11.25 15.72
C ALA A 60 26.81 11.58 16.60
N TYR A 61 25.60 11.36 16.10
CA TYR A 61 24.37 11.54 16.85
C TYR A 61 24.24 10.51 17.98
N GLU A 62 24.49 9.24 17.71
CA GLU A 62 24.42 8.16 18.70
C GLU A 62 25.43 8.39 19.84
N GLU A 63 26.68 8.79 19.52
CA GLU A 63 27.69 9.10 20.50
C GLU A 63 27.32 10.32 21.35
N ALA A 64 26.80 11.40 20.73
CA ALA A 64 26.37 12.58 21.45
C ALA A 64 25.18 12.26 22.39
N GLN A 65 24.26 11.42 21.95
CA GLN A 65 23.14 10.98 22.75
C GLN A 65 23.58 10.10 23.93
N ALA A 66 24.45 9.14 23.68
CA ALA A 66 25.00 8.28 24.72
C ALA A 66 25.78 9.10 25.79
N LYS A 67 26.62 10.04 25.34
CA LYS A 67 27.36 10.94 26.23
C LYS A 67 26.40 11.76 27.09
N ALA A 68 25.39 12.38 26.48
CA ALA A 68 24.38 13.17 27.20
C ALA A 68 23.66 12.36 28.31
N VAL A 69 23.32 11.11 28.01
CA VAL A 69 22.67 10.21 28.97
C VAL A 69 23.57 9.84 30.13
N ILE A 70 24.87 9.62 29.86
CA ILE A 70 25.85 9.22 30.90
C ILE A 70 26.22 10.42 31.77
N THR A 71 26.63 11.53 31.15
CA THR A 71 27.16 12.70 31.86
C THR A 71 26.06 13.53 32.53
N LYS A 72 24.89 13.61 31.90
CA LYS A 72 23.79 14.51 32.25
C LYS A 72 24.24 15.98 32.30
N ASP A 73 25.35 16.29 31.64
CA ASP A 73 25.83 17.66 31.51
C ASP A 73 24.95 18.44 30.53
N ILE A 74 24.62 19.70 30.86
CA ILE A 74 23.70 20.52 30.08
C ILE A 74 24.22 20.76 28.66
N LYS A 75 25.56 20.90 28.51
CA LYS A 75 26.19 21.12 27.19
C LYS A 75 26.08 19.85 26.32
N ASP A 76 26.32 18.68 26.91
CA ASP A 76 26.21 17.40 26.19
C ASP A 76 24.76 17.14 25.76
N VAL A 77 23.81 17.42 26.64
CA VAL A 77 22.37 17.35 26.30
C VAL A 77 22.02 18.34 25.18
N ALA A 78 22.48 19.59 25.29
CA ALA A 78 22.24 20.59 24.25
C ALA A 78 22.83 20.18 22.90
N ARG A 79 24.03 19.57 22.87
CA ARG A 79 24.63 19.04 21.64
C ARG A 79 23.82 17.95 21.00
N ALA A 80 23.33 16.99 21.76
CA ALA A 80 22.45 15.94 21.25
C ALA A 80 21.13 16.51 20.69
N MET A 81 20.56 17.52 21.34
CA MET A 81 19.38 18.22 20.88
C MET A 81 19.61 18.98 19.56
N GLN A 82 20.75 19.65 19.40
CA GLN A 82 21.12 20.35 18.16
C GLN A 82 21.23 19.37 16.97
N LEU A 83 21.90 18.24 17.14
CA LEU A 83 22.02 17.23 16.10
C LEU A 83 20.66 16.64 15.72
N ARG A 84 19.79 16.42 16.70
CA ARG A 84 18.42 15.99 16.46
C ARG A 84 17.62 17.04 15.65
N GLN A 85 17.75 18.30 16.02
CA GLN A 85 17.05 19.39 15.31
C GLN A 85 17.52 19.51 13.87
N PHE A 86 18.83 19.40 13.63
CA PHE A 86 19.39 19.34 12.28
C PHE A 86 18.79 18.21 11.46
N MET A 87 18.75 16.98 12.01
CA MET A 87 18.17 15.83 11.33
C MET A 87 16.69 16.04 10.99
N MET A 88 15.93 16.69 11.88
CA MET A 88 14.51 17.00 11.63
C MET A 88 14.34 18.01 10.49
N GLU A 89 15.20 19.03 10.42
CA GLU A 89 15.13 20.02 9.34
C GLU A 89 15.54 19.39 8.00
N GLU A 90 16.58 18.57 7.94
CA GLU A 90 16.97 17.84 6.74
C GLU A 90 15.86 16.89 6.26
N SER A 91 15.20 16.19 7.19
CA SER A 91 14.06 15.33 6.87
C SER A 91 12.88 16.12 6.30
N LYS A 92 12.63 17.32 6.82
CA LYS A 92 11.59 18.21 6.28
C LYS A 92 11.94 18.69 4.87
N GLN A 93 13.18 19.08 4.62
CA GLN A 93 13.64 19.49 3.29
C GLN A 93 13.53 18.34 2.28
N TYR A 94 13.89 17.13 2.70
CA TYR A 94 13.68 15.94 1.89
C TYR A 94 12.18 15.71 1.57
N GLY A 95 11.29 15.87 2.55
CA GLY A 95 9.84 15.78 2.33
C GLY A 95 9.34 16.77 1.28
N ILE A 96 9.79 18.03 1.36
CA ILE A 96 9.46 19.06 0.35
C ILE A 96 10.00 18.67 -1.05
N ALA A 97 11.22 18.16 -1.12
CA ALA A 97 11.81 17.70 -2.39
C ALA A 97 11.03 16.49 -2.95
N PHE A 98 10.61 15.58 -2.08
CA PHE A 98 9.78 14.44 -2.45
C PHE A 98 8.43 14.86 -3.04
N GLU A 99 7.72 15.79 -2.38
CA GLU A 99 6.46 16.33 -2.90
C GLU A 99 6.65 17.00 -4.27
N LYS A 100 7.71 17.80 -4.44
CA LYS A 100 8.04 18.40 -5.73
C LYS A 100 8.38 17.35 -6.80
N ALA A 101 9.07 16.29 -6.43
CA ALA A 101 9.37 15.19 -7.34
C ALA A 101 8.10 14.51 -7.85
N LEU A 102 7.10 14.29 -6.99
CA LEU A 102 5.81 13.73 -7.40
C LEU A 102 5.02 14.64 -8.35
N LEU A 103 5.24 15.97 -8.30
CA LEU A 103 4.63 16.90 -9.25
C LEU A 103 5.30 16.85 -10.64
N ILE A 104 6.63 16.59 -10.69
CA ILE A 104 7.40 16.51 -11.93
C ILE A 104 7.33 15.12 -12.55
N TYR A 105 7.26 14.09 -11.72
CA TYR A 105 7.23 12.66 -12.08
C TYR A 105 5.98 12.01 -11.48
N PRO A 106 4.78 12.32 -12.02
CA PRO A 106 3.52 11.85 -11.45
C PRO A 106 3.38 10.32 -11.48
N GLU A 107 4.06 9.64 -12.40
CA GLU A 107 4.12 8.18 -12.49
C GLU A 107 4.68 7.50 -11.22
N LEU A 108 5.42 8.24 -10.39
CA LEU A 108 5.93 7.76 -9.10
C LEU A 108 4.91 7.88 -7.96
N SER A 109 3.74 8.51 -8.21
CA SER A 109 2.72 8.70 -7.19
C SER A 109 1.90 7.42 -6.99
N TYR A 110 2.01 6.84 -5.79
CA TYR A 110 1.17 5.72 -5.40
C TYR A 110 -0.34 6.07 -5.44
N GLU A 111 -0.69 7.31 -5.10
CA GLU A 111 -2.08 7.77 -5.04
C GLU A 111 -2.76 7.84 -6.42
N LEU A 112 -2.00 7.98 -7.50
CA LEU A 112 -2.56 7.91 -8.86
C LEU A 112 -2.99 6.49 -9.23
N GLN A 113 -2.26 5.49 -8.74
CA GLN A 113 -2.60 4.09 -8.96
C GLN A 113 -3.62 3.58 -7.93
N PHE A 114 -3.51 4.04 -6.68
CA PHE A 114 -4.32 3.61 -5.54
C PHE A 114 -4.83 4.83 -4.76
N PRO A 115 -5.92 5.44 -5.22
CA PRO A 115 -6.48 6.63 -4.58
C PRO A 115 -6.81 6.39 -3.11
N THR A 116 -6.35 7.28 -2.24
CA THR A 116 -6.60 7.23 -0.80
C THR A 116 -7.88 7.95 -0.38
N GLN A 117 -8.36 8.88 -1.21
CA GLN A 117 -9.58 9.64 -0.97
C GLN A 117 -10.85 8.79 -1.20
N ASP A 118 -11.80 8.83 -0.30
CA ASP A 118 -12.98 7.95 -0.31
C ASP A 118 -13.76 7.97 -1.63
N SER A 119 -14.00 9.14 -2.22
CA SER A 119 -14.69 9.28 -3.50
C SER A 119 -13.92 8.64 -4.66
N ALA A 120 -12.61 8.87 -4.73
CA ALA A 120 -11.76 8.29 -5.76
C ALA A 120 -11.57 6.78 -5.56
N ARG A 121 -11.49 6.30 -4.30
CA ARG A 121 -11.48 4.87 -3.96
C ARG A 121 -12.76 4.17 -4.42
N MET A 122 -13.93 4.80 -4.23
CA MET A 122 -15.20 4.22 -4.70
C MET A 122 -15.19 4.01 -6.21
N ILE A 123 -14.75 5.01 -6.98
CA ILE A 123 -14.64 4.92 -8.44
C ILE A 123 -13.65 3.81 -8.84
N HIS A 124 -12.48 3.77 -8.22
CA HIS A 124 -11.47 2.74 -8.47
C HIS A 124 -12.02 1.33 -8.19
N HIS A 125 -12.70 1.15 -7.05
CA HIS A 125 -13.34 -0.13 -6.72
C HIS A 125 -14.44 -0.50 -7.70
N GLU A 126 -15.22 0.45 -8.18
CA GLU A 126 -16.26 0.21 -9.18
C GLU A 126 -15.66 -0.25 -10.52
N VAL A 127 -14.61 0.41 -10.99
CA VAL A 127 -13.87 0.02 -12.19
C VAL A 127 -13.27 -1.39 -12.03
N GLU A 128 -12.61 -1.66 -10.92
CA GLU A 128 -12.05 -2.97 -10.60
C GLU A 128 -13.13 -4.07 -10.54
N ASN A 129 -14.28 -3.77 -9.92
CA ASN A 129 -15.40 -4.70 -9.86
C ASN A 129 -15.91 -5.02 -11.26
N LYS A 130 -16.10 -4.03 -12.12
CA LYS A 130 -16.50 -4.23 -13.53
C LYS A 130 -15.52 -5.11 -14.29
N ARG A 131 -14.22 -4.85 -14.13
CA ARG A 131 -13.17 -5.66 -14.77
C ARG A 131 -13.23 -7.12 -14.31
N ARG A 132 -13.39 -7.36 -13.00
CA ARG A 132 -13.55 -8.72 -12.48
C ARG A 132 -14.79 -9.41 -13.04
N GLN A 133 -15.92 -8.71 -13.07
CA GLN A 133 -17.16 -9.23 -13.64
C GLN A 133 -17.00 -9.59 -15.11
N GLN A 134 -16.43 -8.72 -15.93
CA GLN A 134 -16.15 -8.98 -17.36
C GLN A 134 -15.23 -10.20 -17.54
N ALA A 135 -14.20 -10.33 -16.71
CA ALA A 135 -13.32 -11.49 -16.73
C ALA A 135 -14.12 -12.80 -16.46
N ILE A 136 -14.93 -12.82 -15.40
CA ILE A 136 -15.73 -13.98 -15.06
C ILE A 136 -16.74 -14.32 -16.18
N GLU A 137 -17.42 -13.32 -16.71
CA GLU A 137 -18.38 -13.50 -17.83
C GLU A 137 -17.72 -14.10 -19.08
N SER A 138 -16.46 -13.73 -19.35
CA SER A 138 -15.72 -14.32 -20.47
C SER A 138 -15.44 -15.79 -20.28
N PHE A 139 -15.12 -16.23 -19.06
CA PHE A 139 -14.88 -17.63 -18.74
C PHE A 139 -16.17 -18.44 -18.56
N ALA A 140 -17.24 -17.83 -18.02
CA ALA A 140 -18.48 -18.54 -17.74
C ALA A 140 -19.18 -19.12 -18.99
N LYS A 141 -18.83 -18.61 -20.18
CA LYS A 141 -19.41 -19.06 -21.46
C LYS A 141 -19.00 -20.47 -21.83
N ASP A 142 -17.75 -20.83 -21.56
CA ASP A 142 -17.13 -22.06 -22.05
C ASP A 142 -16.36 -22.85 -20.98
N HIS A 143 -16.34 -22.36 -19.75
CA HIS A 143 -15.68 -23.02 -18.63
C HIS A 143 -16.64 -23.32 -17.49
N GLY A 144 -16.29 -24.33 -16.68
CA GLY A 144 -16.89 -24.65 -15.39
C GLY A 144 -15.83 -24.91 -14.33
N LEU A 145 -16.22 -24.91 -13.09
CA LEU A 145 -15.34 -25.18 -11.96
C LEU A 145 -15.53 -26.62 -11.45
N PHE A 146 -14.44 -27.26 -11.06
CA PHE A 146 -14.43 -28.51 -10.34
C PHE A 146 -13.79 -28.34 -8.98
N LEU A 147 -14.53 -28.70 -7.94
CA LEU A 147 -14.06 -28.69 -6.56
C LEU A 147 -13.69 -30.10 -6.14
N PHE A 148 -12.42 -30.39 -5.96
CA PHE A 148 -11.94 -31.61 -5.30
C PHE A 148 -11.93 -31.38 -3.79
N TYR A 149 -12.65 -32.22 -3.05
CA TYR A 149 -12.79 -32.04 -1.60
C TYR A 149 -12.89 -33.37 -0.86
N LYS A 150 -12.68 -33.34 0.46
CA LYS A 150 -13.03 -34.41 1.38
C LYS A 150 -14.29 -34.03 2.15
N GLY A 151 -15.34 -34.80 2.07
CA GLY A 151 -16.59 -34.49 2.77
C GLY A 151 -16.48 -34.49 4.29
N ARG A 152 -15.50 -35.23 4.84
CA ARG A 152 -15.18 -35.25 6.28
C ARG A 152 -14.29 -34.11 6.75
N ASP A 153 -13.74 -33.31 5.86
CA ASP A 153 -12.92 -32.17 6.22
C ASP A 153 -13.81 -31.01 6.72
N PRO A 154 -13.58 -30.46 7.92
CA PRO A 154 -14.39 -29.40 8.49
C PRO A 154 -14.38 -28.09 7.70
N TYR A 155 -13.39 -27.87 6.85
CA TYR A 155 -13.30 -26.67 5.99
C TYR A 155 -14.09 -26.79 4.69
N SER A 156 -14.36 -28.00 4.22
CA SER A 156 -15.08 -28.24 2.96
C SER A 156 -16.49 -27.60 2.92
N PRO A 157 -17.34 -27.67 3.96
CA PRO A 157 -18.65 -27.01 3.95
C PRO A 157 -18.56 -25.47 3.83
N MET A 158 -17.52 -24.83 4.39
CA MET A 158 -17.35 -23.40 4.30
C MET A 158 -16.95 -22.97 2.87
N LEU A 159 -16.05 -23.74 2.23
CA LEU A 159 -15.66 -23.48 0.85
C LEU A 159 -16.81 -23.71 -0.12
N THR A 160 -17.63 -24.75 0.07
CA THR A 160 -18.81 -25.00 -0.78
C THR A 160 -19.83 -23.88 -0.69
N LYS A 161 -20.05 -23.30 0.50
CA LYS A 161 -20.90 -22.13 0.67
C LYS A 161 -20.38 -20.93 -0.13
N THR A 162 -19.10 -20.63 -0.05
CA THR A 162 -18.46 -19.58 -0.84
C THR A 162 -18.64 -19.81 -2.35
N LEU A 163 -18.48 -21.03 -2.82
CA LEU A 163 -18.69 -21.37 -4.24
C LEU A 163 -20.14 -21.32 -4.67
N GLN A 164 -21.09 -21.64 -3.80
CA GLN A 164 -22.52 -21.48 -4.09
C GLN A 164 -22.90 -20.00 -4.23
N GLU A 165 -22.42 -19.16 -3.32
CA GLU A 165 -22.62 -17.71 -3.41
C GLU A 165 -22.02 -17.17 -4.71
N PHE A 166 -20.78 -17.56 -5.04
CA PHE A 166 -20.12 -17.20 -6.30
C PHE A 166 -20.92 -17.68 -7.53
N SER A 167 -21.33 -18.96 -7.54
CA SER A 167 -22.12 -19.57 -8.63
C SER A 167 -23.44 -18.83 -8.85
N SER A 168 -24.14 -18.47 -7.77
CA SER A 168 -25.42 -17.76 -7.86
C SER A 168 -25.29 -16.34 -8.41
N VAL A 169 -24.20 -15.63 -8.07
CA VAL A 169 -23.93 -14.26 -8.51
C VAL A 169 -23.47 -14.23 -9.97
N HIS A 170 -22.57 -15.13 -10.34
CA HIS A 170 -21.89 -15.10 -11.64
C HIS A 170 -22.41 -16.12 -12.65
N GLN A 171 -23.43 -16.90 -12.28
CA GLN A 171 -24.04 -17.93 -13.13
C GLN A 171 -23.02 -18.97 -13.66
N MET A 172 -21.97 -19.20 -12.90
CA MET A 172 -20.91 -20.16 -13.23
C MET A 172 -21.04 -21.40 -12.35
N ASN A 173 -21.46 -22.50 -12.92
CA ASN A 173 -21.68 -23.75 -12.19
C ASN A 173 -20.38 -24.40 -11.75
N PHE A 174 -20.45 -25.16 -10.66
CA PHE A 174 -19.35 -26.00 -10.23
C PHE A 174 -19.83 -27.44 -9.94
N ILE A 175 -18.93 -28.38 -10.10
CA ILE A 175 -19.13 -29.79 -9.80
C ILE A 175 -18.20 -30.15 -8.63
N GLY A 176 -18.77 -30.79 -7.61
CA GLY A 176 -18.01 -31.34 -6.50
C GLY A 176 -17.51 -32.74 -6.81
N VAL A 177 -16.20 -32.98 -6.59
CA VAL A 177 -15.56 -34.30 -6.70
C VAL A 177 -15.16 -34.76 -5.31
N SER A 178 -15.96 -35.67 -4.73
CA SER A 178 -15.68 -36.20 -3.40
C SER A 178 -14.56 -37.24 -3.46
N VAL A 179 -13.45 -36.97 -2.76
CA VAL A 179 -12.26 -37.82 -2.73
C VAL A 179 -12.39 -38.96 -1.71
N ASP A 180 -13.07 -38.73 -0.61
CA ASP A 180 -13.32 -39.70 0.45
C ASP A 180 -14.65 -40.45 0.32
N GLY A 181 -15.38 -40.20 -0.75
CA GLY A 181 -16.68 -40.80 -1.04
C GLY A 181 -17.83 -40.22 -0.20
N VAL A 182 -17.59 -39.21 0.61
CA VAL A 182 -18.64 -38.51 1.38
C VAL A 182 -19.08 -37.28 0.60
N ALA A 183 -20.30 -37.29 0.10
CA ALA A 183 -20.90 -36.14 -0.58
C ALA A 183 -21.34 -35.08 0.45
N LEU A 184 -21.27 -33.81 0.06
CA LEU A 184 -21.86 -32.71 0.81
C LEU A 184 -23.21 -32.36 0.19
N ASP A 185 -24.27 -32.36 0.99
CA ASP A 185 -25.64 -32.02 0.56
C ASP A 185 -25.76 -30.57 0.04
N THR A 186 -24.81 -29.73 0.39
CA THR A 186 -24.70 -28.36 -0.10
C THR A 186 -24.25 -28.25 -1.55
N ILE A 187 -23.79 -29.32 -2.20
CA ILE A 187 -23.36 -29.31 -3.59
C ILE A 187 -24.41 -30.01 -4.44
N GLU A 188 -24.97 -29.28 -5.41
CA GLU A 188 -26.02 -29.82 -6.28
C GLU A 188 -25.53 -30.97 -7.16
N TYR A 189 -24.34 -30.80 -7.74
CA TYR A 189 -23.74 -31.82 -8.62
C TYR A 189 -22.49 -32.41 -7.97
N ASN A 190 -22.66 -33.58 -7.37
CA ASN A 190 -21.58 -34.33 -6.76
C ASN A 190 -21.21 -35.55 -7.59
N VAL A 191 -19.94 -35.77 -7.81
CA VAL A 191 -19.39 -37.00 -8.39
C VAL A 191 -18.36 -37.61 -7.45
N LYS A 192 -18.25 -38.92 -7.49
CA LYS A 192 -17.19 -39.65 -6.77
C LYS A 192 -15.90 -39.59 -7.58
N GLU A 193 -14.79 -39.38 -6.91
CA GLU A 193 -13.48 -39.44 -7.53
C GLU A 193 -13.25 -40.84 -8.16
N SER A 194 -12.81 -40.87 -9.41
CA SER A 194 -12.60 -42.10 -10.19
C SER A 194 -11.36 -42.04 -11.09
N GLY A 195 -10.30 -41.36 -10.62
CA GLY A 195 -9.02 -41.19 -11.29
C GLY A 195 -8.69 -39.76 -11.73
N GLN A 196 -9.62 -38.83 -11.52
CA GLN A 196 -9.42 -37.43 -11.90
C GLN A 196 -8.24 -36.78 -11.14
N ILE A 197 -8.03 -37.10 -9.87
CA ILE A 197 -6.90 -36.60 -9.08
C ILE A 197 -5.58 -36.88 -9.80
N LYS A 198 -5.37 -38.12 -10.27
CA LYS A 198 -4.16 -38.48 -10.97
C LYS A 198 -4.11 -37.88 -12.37
N ALA A 199 -5.22 -37.90 -13.09
CA ALA A 199 -5.30 -37.42 -14.47
C ALA A 199 -5.08 -35.90 -14.56
N TRP A 200 -5.58 -35.13 -13.58
CA TRP A 200 -5.48 -33.65 -13.54
C TRP A 200 -4.33 -33.16 -12.69
N GLY A 201 -3.57 -34.05 -12.05
CA GLY A 201 -2.40 -33.68 -11.24
C GLY A 201 -2.76 -32.87 -9.99
N VAL A 202 -3.87 -33.22 -9.32
CA VAL A 202 -4.28 -32.55 -8.08
C VAL A 202 -3.26 -32.81 -6.97
N LYS A 203 -2.63 -31.74 -6.46
CA LYS A 203 -1.50 -31.83 -5.53
C LYS A 203 -1.90 -31.72 -4.07
N ALA A 204 -2.98 -31.01 -3.76
CA ALA A 204 -3.47 -30.75 -2.41
C ALA A 204 -4.98 -30.61 -2.42
N LEU A 205 -5.63 -30.75 -1.26
CA LEU A 205 -7.08 -30.63 -1.07
C LEU A 205 -7.38 -29.61 0.02
N PRO A 206 -8.50 -28.88 -0.09
CA PRO A 206 -9.40 -28.81 -1.24
C PRO A 206 -8.71 -28.12 -2.43
N ALA A 207 -9.19 -28.41 -3.66
CA ALA A 207 -8.62 -27.85 -4.87
C ALA A 207 -9.73 -27.45 -5.85
N LEU A 208 -9.57 -26.28 -6.46
CA LEU A 208 -10.41 -25.83 -7.56
C LEU A 208 -9.65 -25.96 -8.87
N PHE A 209 -10.35 -26.44 -9.89
CA PHE A 209 -9.85 -26.55 -11.25
C PHE A 209 -10.84 -25.90 -12.21
N LEU A 210 -10.31 -25.21 -13.19
CA LEU A 210 -11.08 -24.66 -14.31
C LEU A 210 -11.07 -25.69 -15.44
N TYR A 211 -12.22 -25.94 -16.02
CA TYR A 211 -12.44 -26.93 -17.07
C TYR A 211 -13.12 -26.27 -18.27
N HIS A 212 -12.51 -26.37 -19.43
CA HIS A 212 -13.06 -25.86 -20.67
C HIS A 212 -13.98 -26.89 -21.33
N HIS A 213 -15.24 -26.55 -21.61
CA HIS A 213 -16.26 -27.50 -22.07
C HIS A 213 -15.97 -28.11 -23.44
N GLU A 214 -15.44 -27.34 -24.38
CA GLU A 214 -15.17 -27.81 -25.74
C GLU A 214 -13.84 -28.58 -25.85
N THR A 215 -12.76 -27.94 -25.43
CA THR A 215 -11.40 -28.50 -25.58
C THR A 215 -11.08 -29.58 -24.56
N LYS A 216 -11.91 -29.71 -23.51
CA LYS A 216 -11.65 -30.59 -22.35
C LYS A 216 -10.37 -30.27 -21.58
N ALA A 217 -9.78 -29.11 -21.85
CA ALA A 217 -8.59 -28.66 -21.13
C ALA A 217 -8.93 -28.39 -19.66
N VAL A 218 -7.99 -28.76 -18.79
CA VAL A 218 -8.07 -28.53 -17.34
C VAL A 218 -6.86 -27.77 -16.88
N GLN A 219 -7.06 -26.83 -15.97
CA GLN A 219 -5.97 -26.11 -15.32
C GLN A 219 -6.26 -25.92 -13.84
N PRO A 220 -5.24 -25.96 -12.97
CA PRO A 220 -5.41 -25.61 -11.57
C PRO A 220 -5.86 -24.15 -11.46
N PHE A 221 -6.85 -23.92 -10.60
CA PHE A 221 -7.36 -22.59 -10.33
C PHE A 221 -6.97 -22.09 -8.94
N ALA A 222 -7.18 -22.94 -7.91
CA ALA A 222 -6.77 -22.62 -6.55
C ALA A 222 -6.58 -23.90 -5.72
N TYR A 223 -5.77 -23.81 -4.68
CA TYR A 223 -5.59 -24.84 -3.66
C TYR A 223 -5.90 -24.29 -2.28
N GLY A 224 -6.50 -25.09 -1.42
CA GLY A 224 -6.91 -24.70 -0.08
C GLY A 224 -8.19 -23.85 -0.07
N PHE A 225 -8.43 -23.17 1.05
CA PHE A 225 -9.58 -22.29 1.21
C PHE A 225 -9.35 -20.99 0.42
N ILE A 226 -10.36 -20.56 -0.33
CA ILE A 226 -10.35 -19.33 -1.12
C ILE A 226 -11.65 -18.55 -0.88
N SER A 227 -11.58 -17.23 -0.71
CA SER A 227 -12.74 -16.36 -0.57
C SER A 227 -13.35 -15.98 -1.94
N GLY A 228 -14.61 -15.54 -1.96
CA GLY A 228 -15.28 -15.10 -3.19
C GLY A 228 -14.51 -14.02 -3.94
N ILE A 229 -14.03 -12.98 -3.23
CA ILE A 229 -13.21 -11.92 -3.81
C ILE A 229 -11.90 -12.44 -4.41
N GLN A 230 -11.28 -13.45 -3.78
CA GLN A 230 -10.08 -14.06 -4.34
C GLN A 230 -10.37 -14.88 -5.58
N ILE A 231 -11.54 -15.54 -5.65
CA ILE A 231 -11.99 -16.23 -6.87
C ILE A 231 -12.16 -15.22 -8.00
N GLU A 232 -12.83 -14.11 -7.77
CA GLU A 232 -13.00 -13.04 -8.76
C GLU A 232 -11.67 -12.46 -9.25
N LYS A 233 -10.75 -12.19 -8.33
CA LYS A 233 -9.40 -11.72 -8.66
C LYS A 233 -8.62 -12.74 -9.49
N GLN A 234 -8.74 -14.02 -9.19
CA GLN A 234 -8.07 -15.08 -9.94
C GLN A 234 -8.57 -15.15 -11.39
N PHE A 235 -9.88 -14.98 -11.63
CA PHE A 235 -10.42 -14.86 -12.97
C PHE A 235 -9.84 -13.66 -13.73
N LEU A 236 -9.75 -12.50 -13.08
CA LEU A 236 -9.13 -11.32 -13.69
C LEU A 236 -7.65 -11.57 -14.03
N GLN A 237 -6.90 -12.19 -13.15
CA GLN A 237 -5.50 -12.53 -13.39
C GLN A 237 -5.35 -13.49 -14.58
N LEU A 238 -6.19 -14.51 -14.67
CA LEU A 238 -6.17 -15.44 -15.80
C LEU A 238 -6.58 -14.77 -17.11
N ALA A 239 -7.61 -13.90 -17.08
CA ALA A 239 -8.07 -13.18 -18.26
C ALA A 239 -7.04 -12.18 -18.82
N THR A 240 -6.16 -11.68 -17.96
CA THR A 240 -5.11 -10.70 -18.32
C THR A 240 -3.71 -11.31 -18.37
N ASP A 241 -3.60 -12.63 -18.32
CA ASP A 241 -2.31 -13.32 -18.20
C ASP A 241 -1.43 -12.68 -17.10
N TYR A 242 -1.98 -12.58 -15.90
CA TYR A 242 -1.33 -11.95 -14.74
C TYR A 242 -0.89 -10.49 -14.99
N GLY A 243 -1.70 -9.75 -15.76
CA GLY A 243 -1.45 -8.34 -16.07
C GLY A 243 -0.53 -8.10 -17.27
N GLN A 244 -0.15 -9.15 -18.00
CA GLN A 244 0.69 -9.03 -19.20
C GLN A 244 -0.13 -8.69 -20.46
N GLN A 245 -1.44 -8.87 -20.42
CA GLN A 245 -2.35 -8.63 -21.54
C GLN A 245 -3.55 -7.77 -21.08
N PRO A 246 -4.11 -6.92 -21.97
CA PRO A 246 -5.35 -6.24 -21.68
C PRO A 246 -6.50 -7.24 -21.57
N LEU A 247 -7.55 -6.88 -20.83
CA LEU A 247 -8.75 -7.69 -20.74
C LEU A 247 -9.38 -7.85 -22.13
N PRO A 248 -9.89 -9.04 -22.50
CA PRO A 248 -10.62 -9.20 -23.73
C PRO A 248 -11.79 -8.21 -23.81
N GLY A 249 -11.75 -7.26 -24.74
CA GLY A 249 -12.73 -6.18 -24.89
C GLY A 249 -12.27 -4.80 -24.41
N ASP A 250 -11.17 -4.68 -23.71
CA ASP A 250 -10.54 -3.38 -23.48
C ASP A 250 -9.88 -2.94 -24.82
N SER A 251 -10.58 -2.10 -25.57
CA SER A 251 -9.97 -1.39 -26.69
C SER A 251 -8.88 -0.48 -26.12
N ASN A 252 -7.64 -0.62 -26.64
CA ASN A 252 -6.46 0.16 -26.31
C ASN A 252 -6.80 1.62 -25.99
N HIS A 253 -6.86 1.97 -24.71
CA HIS A 253 -6.62 3.33 -24.29
C HIS A 253 -5.12 3.46 -24.00
N GLU A 254 -4.35 3.65 -25.07
CA GLU A 254 -3.07 4.34 -24.97
C GLU A 254 -3.33 5.74 -24.39
N ILE A 255 -2.81 5.98 -23.21
CA ILE A 255 -2.66 7.34 -22.64
C ILE A 255 -1.26 7.83 -23.01
#